data_790d5669499758a578c460490f45d732
#
_entry.id   790d5669499758a578c460490f45d732
#
_cell.length_a   1.000
_cell.length_b   1.000
_cell.length_c   1.000
_cell.angle_alpha   90.00
_cell.angle_beta   90.00
_cell.angle_gamma   90.00
#
_symmetry.space_group_name_H-M   'P 1'
#
loop_
_entity.id
_entity.type
_entity.pdbx_description
1 polymer ?
#
loop_
_entity_poly.entity_id
_entity_poly.type
_entity_poly.pdbx_seq_one_letter_code
_entity_poly.pdbx_strand_id
1 'polypeptide(L)' 'HGAGEILGQAYTQKAVILRARGDQDGAFYNFSQGAKHGNEVARMAAAKENPYAKLCGKIVQEQMRQLRNPTDA' A
#
# COMPACT_ATOMS: atom_id res chain seq x y z
N HIS A 1 -8.13 -24.28 0.93
CA HIS A 1 -7.60 -23.46 -0.09
C HIS A 1 -8.60 -23.18 -1.14
N GLY A 2 -9.48 -23.26 -1.54
CA GLY A 2 -10.38 -22.78 -2.58
C GLY A 2 -10.94 -21.43 -2.25
N ALA A 3 -11.65 -21.30 -1.12
CA ALA A 3 -12.36 -20.07 -0.78
C ALA A 3 -11.41 -18.90 -0.57
N GLY A 4 -10.28 -19.14 0.12
CA GLY A 4 -9.31 -18.09 0.36
C GLY A 4 -8.68 -17.59 -0.93
N GLU A 5 -8.33 -18.51 -1.83
CA GLU A 5 -7.77 -18.13 -3.12
C GLU A 5 -8.75 -17.32 -3.95
N ILE A 6 -10.01 -17.73 -3.98
CA ILE A 6 -11.03 -17.03 -4.74
C ILE A 6 -11.23 -15.63 -4.19
N LEU A 7 -11.30 -15.50 -2.86
CA LEU A 7 -11.44 -14.19 -2.23
C LEU A 7 -10.23 -13.31 -2.52
N GLY A 8 -9.03 -13.87 -2.44
CA GLY A 8 -7.83 -13.12 -2.75
C GLY A 8 -7.83 -12.58 -4.16
N GLN A 9 -8.23 -13.41 -5.12
CA GLN A 9 -8.32 -12.98 -6.51
C GLN A 9 -9.39 -11.92 -6.71
N ALA A 10 -10.54 -12.08 -6.06
CA ALA A 10 -11.64 -11.13 -6.20
C ALA A 10 -11.25 -9.76 -5.68
N TYR A 11 -10.63 -9.71 -4.50
CA TYR A 11 -10.17 -8.45 -3.94
C TYR A 11 -9.10 -7.82 -4.83
N THR A 12 -8.19 -8.63 -5.36
CA THR A 12 -7.12 -8.14 -6.21
C THR A 12 -7.68 -7.52 -7.49
N GLN A 13 -8.63 -8.20 -8.13
CA GLN A 13 -9.25 -7.68 -9.34
C GLN A 13 -10.00 -6.39 -9.08
N LYS A 14 -10.73 -6.33 -7.98
CA LYS A 14 -11.45 -5.11 -7.60
C LYS A 14 -10.47 -3.97 -7.38
N ALA A 15 -9.36 -4.25 -6.73
CA ALA A 15 -8.34 -3.24 -6.48
C ALA A 15 -7.76 -2.68 -7.77
N VAL A 16 -7.51 -3.54 -8.75
CA VAL A 16 -6.99 -3.10 -10.04
C VAL A 16 -7.97 -2.15 -10.72
N ILE A 17 -9.26 -2.49 -10.68
CA ILE A 17 -10.30 -1.64 -11.26
C ILE A 17 -10.35 -0.28 -10.54
N LEU A 18 -10.30 -0.30 -9.22
CA LEU A 18 -10.34 0.95 -8.44
C LEU A 18 -9.13 1.82 -8.74
N ARG A 19 -7.95 1.20 -8.85
CA ARG A 19 -6.73 1.94 -9.20
C ARG A 19 -6.87 2.59 -10.57
N ALA A 20 -7.43 1.87 -11.53
CA ALA A 20 -7.63 2.40 -12.87
C ALA A 20 -8.60 3.58 -12.87
N ARG A 21 -9.53 3.61 -11.92
CA ARG A 21 -10.47 4.71 -11.76
C ARG A 21 -9.90 5.89 -10.96
N GLY A 22 -8.71 5.75 -10.44
CA GLY A 22 -8.10 6.79 -9.64
C GLY A 22 -8.39 6.71 -8.15
N ASP A 23 -9.10 5.69 -7.70
CA ASP A 23 -9.39 5.47 -6.28
C ASP A 23 -8.25 4.69 -5.65
N GLN A 24 -7.20 5.40 -5.26
CA GLN A 24 -6.01 4.75 -4.71
C GLN A 24 -6.25 4.19 -3.31
N ASP A 25 -7.04 4.88 -2.51
CA ASP A 25 -7.34 4.39 -1.16
C ASP A 25 -8.14 3.10 -1.21
N GLY A 26 -9.17 3.05 -2.06
CA GLY A 26 -9.95 1.84 -2.25
C GLY A 26 -9.12 0.72 -2.83
N ALA A 27 -8.24 1.03 -3.78
CA ALA A 27 -7.35 0.04 -4.36
C ALA A 27 -6.42 -0.54 -3.29
N PHE A 28 -5.82 0.32 -2.47
CA PHE A 28 -4.94 -0.14 -1.42
C PHE A 28 -5.68 -1.04 -0.42
N TYR A 29 -6.89 -0.64 -0.03
CA TYR A 29 -7.68 -1.44 0.89
C TYR A 29 -7.94 -2.84 0.32
N ASN A 30 -8.36 -2.90 -0.94
CA ASN A 30 -8.67 -4.18 -1.56
C ASN A 30 -7.43 -5.02 -1.82
N PHE A 31 -6.31 -4.39 -2.18
CA PHE A 31 -5.05 -5.12 -2.28
C PHE A 31 -4.63 -5.70 -0.93
N SER A 32 -4.83 -4.94 0.14
CA SER A 32 -4.52 -5.42 1.49
C SER A 32 -5.37 -6.62 1.85
N GLN A 33 -6.65 -6.59 1.50
CA GLN A 33 -7.53 -7.73 1.75
C GLN A 33 -7.11 -8.93 0.92
N GLY A 34 -6.77 -8.71 -0.35
CA GLY A 34 -6.26 -9.80 -1.18
C GLY A 34 -5.00 -10.43 -0.61
N ALA A 35 -4.12 -9.59 -0.08
CA ALA A 35 -2.89 -10.07 0.56
C ALA A 35 -3.18 -10.93 1.78
N LYS A 36 -4.17 -10.54 2.58
CA LYS A 36 -4.59 -11.33 3.75
C LYS A 36 -5.06 -12.72 3.36
N HIS A 37 -5.62 -12.85 2.17
CA HIS A 37 -6.07 -14.14 1.67
C HIS A 37 -4.98 -14.87 0.89
N GLY A 38 -3.75 -14.41 0.98
CA GLY A 38 -2.60 -15.10 0.41
C GLY A 38 -2.30 -14.80 -1.04
N ASN A 39 -2.91 -13.77 -1.62
CA ASN A 39 -2.64 -13.42 -3.01
C ASN A 39 -1.32 -12.65 -3.11
N GLU A 40 -0.36 -13.23 -3.82
CA GLU A 40 0.98 -12.65 -3.94
C GLU A 40 0.96 -11.33 -4.71
N VAL A 41 0.17 -11.25 -5.77
CA VAL A 41 0.09 -10.03 -6.57
C VAL A 41 -0.45 -8.90 -5.70
N ALA A 42 -1.49 -9.17 -4.93
CA ALA A 42 -2.07 -8.18 -4.03
C ALA A 42 -1.08 -7.73 -2.97
N ARG A 43 -0.31 -8.68 -2.43
CA ARG A 43 0.69 -8.37 -1.41
C ARG A 43 1.75 -7.43 -1.96
N MET A 44 2.24 -7.71 -3.15
CA MET A 44 3.25 -6.86 -3.78
C MET A 44 2.69 -5.49 -4.12
N ALA A 45 1.46 -5.45 -4.64
CA ALA A 45 0.82 -4.19 -4.98
C ALA A 45 0.55 -3.34 -3.75
N ALA A 46 0.10 -3.96 -2.66
CA ALA A 46 -0.15 -3.24 -1.41
C ALA A 46 1.13 -2.63 -0.86
N ALA A 47 2.21 -3.37 -0.92
CA ALA A 47 3.51 -2.87 -0.45
C ALA A 47 3.97 -1.66 -1.26
N LYS A 48 3.76 -1.70 -2.57
CA LYS A 48 4.16 -0.61 -3.45
C LYS A 48 3.31 0.64 -3.27
N GLU A 49 2.02 0.45 -3.03
CA GLU A 49 1.07 1.57 -3.03
C GLU A 49 0.67 2.00 -1.62
N ASN A 50 1.36 1.51 -0.62
CA ASN A 50 1.05 1.85 0.76
C ASN A 50 1.26 3.35 0.98
N PRO A 51 0.19 4.12 1.16
CA PRO A 51 0.34 5.57 1.36
C PRO A 51 1.05 5.91 2.66
N TYR A 52 0.90 5.05 3.66
CA TYR A 52 1.60 5.25 4.93
C TYR A 52 3.10 5.12 4.77
N ALA A 53 3.54 4.13 4.00
CA ALA A 53 4.97 3.96 3.79
C ALA A 53 5.58 5.17 3.09
N LYS A 54 4.88 5.71 2.09
CA LYS A 54 5.34 6.90 1.39
C LYS A 54 5.37 8.11 2.30
N LEU A 55 4.33 8.30 3.09
CA LEU A 55 4.24 9.43 4.01
C LEU A 55 5.31 9.33 5.10
N CYS A 56 5.45 8.14 5.69
CA CYS A 56 6.47 7.93 6.73
C CYS A 56 7.86 8.14 6.19
N GLY A 57 8.11 7.73 4.96
CA GLY A 57 9.40 7.98 4.31
C GLY A 57 9.72 9.47 4.22
N LYS A 58 8.73 10.27 3.82
CA LYS A 58 8.90 11.72 3.74
C LYS A 58 9.18 12.31 5.12
N ILE A 59 8.42 11.92 6.12
CA ILE A 59 8.58 12.44 7.48
C ILE A 59 9.96 12.11 8.02
N VAL A 60 10.42 10.89 7.81
CA VAL A 60 11.74 10.49 8.26
C VAL A 60 12.83 11.30 7.56
N GLN A 61 12.70 11.53 6.26
CA GLN A 61 13.67 12.34 5.54
C GLN A 61 13.71 13.77 6.06
N GLU A 62 12.55 14.35 6.35
CA GLU A 62 12.48 15.69 6.92
C GLU A 62 13.17 15.76 8.26
N GLN A 63 12.91 14.80 9.14
CA GLN A 63 13.54 14.76 10.44
C GLN A 63 15.05 14.58 10.34
N MET A 64 15.48 13.74 9.45
CA MET A 64 16.92 13.53 9.26
C MET A 64 17.60 14.80 8.76
N ARG A 65 16.93 15.55 7.89
CA ARG A 65 17.47 16.83 7.43
C ARG A 65 17.63 17.82 8.57
N GLN A 66 16.63 17.90 9.45
CA GLN A 66 16.68 18.79 10.62
C GLN A 66 17.77 18.37 11.58
N LEU A 67 17.95 17.08 11.79
CA LEU A 67 19.00 16.57 12.66
C LEU A 67 20.39 16.85 12.09
N ARG A 68 20.49 16.85 10.76
CA ARG A 68 21.76 17.12 10.11
C ARG A 68 22.19 18.56 10.23
N ASN A 69 21.23 19.48 10.39
CA ASN A 69 21.49 20.91 10.51
C ASN A 69 20.93 21.44 11.83
N PRO A 70 21.45 20.97 12.96
CA PRO A 70 20.92 21.42 14.26
C PRO A 70 21.14 22.88 14.55
N THR A 71 22.10 23.48 13.87
CA THR A 71 22.41 24.89 14.10
C THR A 71 21.36 25.84 13.55
N ASP A 72 20.48 25.33 12.73
CA ASP A 72 19.39 26.13 12.18
C ASP A 72 18.29 26.37 13.19
N ALA A 73 18.36 25.73 14.32
CA ALA A 73 17.38 25.91 15.37
C ALA A 73 17.53 27.26 16.04
#